data_5ad6ad6c2f2a9b376d0736d95d0767e6
#
_entry.id   5ad6ad6c2f2a9b376d0736d95d0767e6
#
_cell.length_a   1.000
_cell.length_b   1.000
_cell.length_c   1.000
_cell.angle_alpha   90.00
_cell.angle_beta   90.00
_cell.angle_gamma   90.00
#
_symmetry.space_group_name_H-M   'P 1'
#
loop_
_entity.id
_entity.type
_entity.pdbx_description
1 polymer ?
#
loop_
_entity_poly.entity_id
_entity_poly.type
_entity_poly.pdbx_seq_one_letter_code
_entity_poly.pdbx_strand_id
1 'polypeptide(L)'
;MMDKILVAIDCSENNRSVFDTAITLAKSTNASLMLLHILSERDPDYPKLPTYAYYSVLKNSEDGIFQTKFAKYEQKKINFLKNLVQEAMAIGIDTEYAQFSGIPGCEICKMASNWSADLILVGSRGLEGLKEMFLGSVSNYVTHHAPCSVLIVRNNLDADLNSTGDRQGQKFAL
;
A
#
# COMPACT_ATOMS: atom_id res chain seq x y z
N MET A 1 23.17 -8.31 2.65
CA MET A 1 23.13 -6.86 2.80
C MET A 1 21.72 -6.47 2.40
N MET A 2 21.14 -5.46 2.98
CA MET A 2 19.77 -5.02 2.59
C MET A 2 19.95 -3.91 1.56
N ASP A 3 19.80 -4.23 0.28
CA ASP A 3 20.12 -3.32 -0.82
C ASP A 3 18.86 -2.84 -1.57
N LYS A 4 17.77 -3.60 -1.47
CA LYS A 4 16.52 -3.36 -2.20
C LYS A 4 15.29 -3.47 -1.32
N ILE A 5 14.57 -2.38 -1.14
CA ILE A 5 13.36 -2.31 -0.33
C ILE A 5 12.15 -2.03 -1.22
N LEU A 6 11.22 -2.97 -1.28
CA LEU A 6 9.93 -2.80 -1.95
C LEU A 6 8.92 -2.23 -0.99
N VAL A 7 8.31 -1.09 -1.33
CA VAL A 7 7.36 -0.36 -0.49
C VAL A 7 5.98 -0.41 -1.12
N ALA A 8 5.06 -1.16 -0.51
CA ALA A 8 3.68 -1.22 -0.96
C ALA A 8 2.93 0.03 -0.50
N ILE A 9 2.57 0.88 -1.45
CA ILE A 9 1.90 2.17 -1.23
C ILE A 9 0.44 2.06 -1.67
N ASP A 10 -0.48 2.29 -0.75
CA ASP A 10 -1.88 2.59 -1.10
C ASP A 10 -2.10 4.12 -1.04
N CYS A 11 -3.21 4.66 -1.50
CA CYS A 11 -3.46 6.10 -1.44
C CYS A 11 -4.28 6.49 -0.20
N SER A 12 -4.12 5.77 0.92
CA SER A 12 -4.75 6.10 2.20
C SER A 12 -3.92 7.11 3.01
N GLU A 13 -4.51 7.69 4.03
CA GLU A 13 -3.79 8.57 4.97
C GLU A 13 -2.64 7.86 5.70
N ASN A 14 -2.70 6.52 5.76
CA ASN A 14 -1.71 5.68 6.42
C ASN A 14 -0.39 5.54 5.66
N ASN A 15 -0.36 5.95 4.39
CA ASN A 15 0.83 5.85 3.53
C ASN A 15 2.03 6.61 4.03
N ARG A 16 1.82 7.75 4.69
CA ARG A 16 2.92 8.60 5.12
C ARG A 16 3.85 7.86 6.07
N SER A 17 3.32 7.13 7.06
CA SER A 17 4.15 6.36 8.01
C SER A 17 4.94 5.24 7.34
N VAL A 18 4.36 4.57 6.33
CA VAL A 18 5.05 3.52 5.56
C VAL A 18 6.20 4.13 4.77
N PHE A 19 5.95 5.23 4.07
CA PHE A 19 6.96 5.93 3.29
C PHE A 19 8.09 6.49 4.17
N ASP A 20 7.78 7.16 5.29
CA ASP A 20 8.78 7.71 6.20
C ASP A 20 9.66 6.62 6.84
N THR A 21 9.06 5.45 7.13
CA THR A 21 9.80 4.28 7.59
C THR A 21 10.74 3.76 6.51
N ALA A 22 10.27 3.68 5.26
CA ALA A 22 11.11 3.28 4.12
C ALA A 22 12.30 4.22 3.91
N ILE A 23 12.07 5.53 3.96
CA ILE A 23 13.11 6.56 3.88
C ILE A 23 14.16 6.37 4.97
N THR A 24 13.73 6.15 6.21
CA THR A 24 14.62 5.96 7.36
C THR A 24 15.49 4.72 7.18
N LEU A 25 14.91 3.62 6.74
CA LEU A 25 15.64 2.37 6.48
C LEU A 25 16.60 2.51 5.30
N ALA A 26 16.15 3.08 4.18
CA ALA A 26 16.99 3.28 3.01
C ALA A 26 18.22 4.15 3.33
N LYS A 27 18.05 5.21 4.10
CA LYS A 27 19.19 6.03 4.57
C LYS A 27 20.19 5.27 5.43
N SER A 28 19.69 4.41 6.34
CA SER A 28 20.55 3.67 7.27
C SER A 28 21.28 2.49 6.61
N THR A 29 20.72 1.91 5.55
CA THR A 29 21.26 0.73 4.86
C THR A 29 21.88 1.06 3.50
N ASN A 30 21.72 2.28 3.01
CA ASN A 30 22.04 2.71 1.63
C ASN A 30 21.31 1.88 0.56
N ALA A 31 20.09 1.45 0.87
CA ALA A 31 19.24 0.66 -0.04
C ALA A 31 18.51 1.53 -1.04
N SER A 32 18.25 1.00 -2.24
CA SER A 32 17.31 1.58 -3.20
C SER A 32 15.86 1.23 -2.86
N LEU A 33 14.93 2.10 -3.24
CA LEU A 33 13.50 1.92 -3.03
C LEU A 33 12.76 1.64 -4.33
N MET A 34 11.80 0.72 -4.27
CA MET A 34 10.76 0.55 -5.29
C MET A 34 9.41 0.86 -4.65
N LEU A 35 8.77 1.97 -5.05
CA LEU A 35 7.42 2.31 -4.62
C LEU A 35 6.41 1.61 -5.52
N LEU A 36 5.64 0.69 -4.97
CA LEU A 36 4.68 -0.13 -5.71
C LEU A 36 3.24 0.22 -5.32
N HIS A 37 2.43 0.60 -6.31
CA HIS A 37 0.98 0.76 -6.14
C HIS A 37 0.22 -0.25 -7.01
N ILE A 38 -0.80 -0.88 -6.45
CA ILE A 38 -1.68 -1.81 -7.16
C ILE A 38 -3.07 -1.20 -7.30
N LEU A 39 -3.49 -0.96 -8.54
CA LEU A 39 -4.86 -0.57 -8.86
C LEU A 39 -5.79 -1.74 -8.57
N SER A 40 -6.74 -1.52 -7.67
CA SER A 40 -7.66 -2.54 -7.21
C SER A 40 -9.09 -2.02 -7.20
N GLU A 41 -10.05 -2.84 -7.57
CA GLU A 41 -11.49 -2.51 -7.51
C GLU A 41 -11.98 -2.21 -6.08
N ARG A 42 -11.18 -2.55 -5.06
CA ARG A 42 -11.45 -2.20 -3.66
C ARG A 42 -11.10 -0.76 -3.31
N ASP A 43 -10.37 -0.05 -4.18
CA ASP A 43 -10.11 1.38 -3.99
C ASP A 43 -11.44 2.16 -4.13
N PRO A 44 -11.82 2.99 -3.14
CA PRO A 44 -13.04 3.82 -3.23
C PRO A 44 -13.08 4.73 -4.45
N ASP A 45 -11.92 5.18 -4.94
CA ASP A 45 -11.78 6.02 -6.13
C ASP A 45 -11.83 5.22 -7.45
N TYR A 46 -11.85 3.87 -7.39
CA TYR A 46 -11.86 3.03 -8.59
C TYR A 46 -13.14 3.27 -9.40
N PRO A 47 -13.04 3.58 -10.70
CA PRO A 47 -14.20 3.85 -11.52
C PRO A 47 -15.11 2.61 -11.62
N LYS A 48 -16.33 2.73 -11.11
CA LYS A 48 -17.31 1.65 -11.18
C LYS A 48 -18.11 1.77 -12.47
N LEU A 49 -18.26 0.65 -13.19
CA LEU A 49 -19.24 0.57 -14.27
C LEU A 49 -20.65 0.63 -13.67
N PRO A 50 -21.56 1.46 -14.20
CA PRO A 50 -22.95 1.42 -13.78
C PRO A 50 -23.53 0.02 -13.99
N THR A 51 -24.36 -0.45 -13.07
CA THR A 51 -24.94 -1.81 -13.12
C THR A 51 -25.72 -2.09 -14.40
N TYR A 52 -26.30 -1.06 -15.04
CA TYR A 52 -26.99 -1.16 -16.33
C TYR A 52 -26.02 -1.26 -17.53
N ALA A 53 -24.77 -0.84 -17.40
CA ALA A 53 -23.78 -0.98 -18.46
C ALA A 53 -23.38 -2.43 -18.72
N TYR A 54 -23.64 -3.34 -17.79
CA TYR A 54 -23.49 -4.78 -18.03
C TYR A 54 -24.38 -5.31 -19.16
N TYR A 55 -25.51 -4.64 -19.43
CA TYR A 55 -26.42 -4.97 -20.52
C TYR A 55 -26.13 -4.16 -21.79
N SER A 56 -25.39 -3.07 -21.73
CA SER A 56 -25.11 -2.16 -22.85
C SER A 56 -23.70 -2.28 -23.43
N VAL A 57 -22.86 -3.17 -22.93
CA VAL A 57 -21.52 -3.49 -23.51
C VAL A 57 -21.60 -3.92 -25.00
N LEU A 58 -22.81 -4.13 -25.53
CA LEU A 58 -23.08 -4.37 -26.95
C LEU A 58 -23.26 -3.09 -27.79
N LYS A 59 -23.18 -1.89 -27.23
CA LYS A 59 -23.29 -0.60 -27.95
C LYS A 59 -22.18 0.38 -27.55
N ASN A 60 -21.14 0.37 -28.28
CA ASN A 60 -19.97 1.22 -28.58
C ASN A 60 -19.80 2.63 -27.97
N SER A 61 -20.67 3.17 -27.13
CA SER A 61 -20.57 4.58 -26.67
C SER A 61 -20.21 4.76 -25.20
N GLU A 62 -20.36 3.74 -24.35
CA GLU A 62 -20.06 3.85 -22.92
C GLU A 62 -18.65 3.42 -22.56
N ASP A 63 -17.99 2.62 -23.41
CA ASP A 63 -16.59 2.19 -23.23
C ASP A 63 -15.64 3.39 -23.16
N GLY A 64 -15.86 4.43 -23.95
CA GLY A 64 -15.04 5.65 -23.97
C GLY A 64 -15.09 6.45 -22.67
N ILE A 65 -16.25 6.50 -22.01
CA ILE A 65 -16.43 7.24 -20.75
C ILE A 65 -15.72 6.50 -19.59
N PHE A 66 -15.87 5.18 -19.53
CA PHE A 66 -15.19 4.37 -18.53
C PHE A 66 -13.68 4.44 -18.72
N GLN A 67 -13.18 4.24 -19.94
CA GLN A 67 -11.76 4.32 -20.25
C GLN A 67 -11.17 5.68 -19.87
N THR A 68 -11.90 6.77 -20.14
CA THR A 68 -11.47 8.14 -19.77
C THR A 68 -11.40 8.31 -18.25
N LYS A 69 -12.39 7.78 -17.50
CA LYS A 69 -12.40 7.82 -16.03
C LYS A 69 -11.28 6.98 -15.46
N PHE A 70 -11.07 5.79 -16.01
CA PHE A 70 -10.00 4.88 -15.59
C PHE A 70 -8.62 5.49 -15.83
N ALA A 71 -8.38 6.07 -17.01
CA ALA A 71 -7.14 6.75 -17.31
C ALA A 71 -6.86 7.93 -16.36
N LYS A 72 -7.88 8.70 -15.99
CA LYS A 72 -7.75 9.78 -14.99
C LYS A 72 -7.41 9.23 -13.60
N TYR A 73 -8.07 8.14 -13.19
CA TYR A 73 -7.80 7.47 -11.93
C TYR A 73 -6.36 6.95 -11.88
N GLU A 74 -5.95 6.22 -12.90
CA GLU A 74 -4.59 5.69 -13.06
C GLU A 74 -3.55 6.81 -13.01
N GLN A 75 -3.75 7.89 -13.78
CA GLN A 75 -2.83 9.03 -13.83
C GLN A 75 -2.74 9.75 -12.47
N LYS A 76 -3.84 9.87 -11.74
CA LYS A 76 -3.85 10.44 -10.38
C LYS A 76 -2.91 9.66 -9.45
N LYS A 77 -2.99 8.32 -9.49
CA LYS A 77 -2.16 7.43 -8.65
C LYS A 77 -0.68 7.47 -9.09
N ILE A 78 -0.41 7.50 -10.39
CA ILE A 78 0.97 7.68 -10.91
C ILE A 78 1.56 9.01 -10.46
N ASN A 79 0.81 10.11 -10.54
CA ASN A 79 1.29 11.43 -10.11
C ASN A 79 1.62 11.43 -8.62
N PHE A 80 0.81 10.76 -7.81
CA PHE A 80 1.08 10.59 -6.39
C PHE A 80 2.40 9.84 -6.13
N LEU A 81 2.64 8.71 -6.82
CA LEU A 81 3.89 7.96 -6.72
C LEU A 81 5.10 8.80 -7.17
N LYS A 82 4.97 9.54 -8.27
CA LYS A 82 6.03 10.42 -8.77
C LYS A 82 6.43 11.49 -7.75
N ASN A 83 5.48 12.06 -7.02
CA ASN A 83 5.77 13.04 -5.97
C ASN A 83 6.59 12.40 -4.83
N LEU A 84 6.25 11.18 -4.40
CA LEU A 84 7.00 10.45 -3.39
C LEU A 84 8.42 10.10 -3.88
N VAL A 85 8.56 9.69 -5.14
CA VAL A 85 9.87 9.44 -5.76
C VAL A 85 10.73 10.71 -5.75
N GLN A 86 10.17 11.86 -6.16
CA GLN A 86 10.88 13.13 -6.14
C GLN A 86 11.32 13.51 -4.73
N GLU A 87 10.46 13.29 -3.72
CA GLU A 87 10.79 13.54 -2.32
C GLU A 87 11.97 12.66 -1.85
N ALA A 88 11.96 11.37 -2.17
CA ALA A 88 13.05 10.46 -1.81
C ALA A 88 14.36 10.81 -2.52
N MET A 89 14.30 11.08 -3.83
CA MET A 89 15.47 11.45 -4.63
C MET A 89 16.08 12.77 -4.20
N ALA A 90 15.26 13.75 -3.78
CA ALA A 90 15.75 15.05 -3.29
C ALA A 90 16.63 14.94 -2.03
N ILE A 91 16.50 13.83 -1.29
CA ILE A 91 17.34 13.53 -0.11
C ILE A 91 18.39 12.44 -0.36
N GLY A 92 18.64 12.13 -1.66
CA GLY A 92 19.71 11.25 -2.10
C GLY A 92 19.41 9.75 -2.04
N ILE A 93 18.12 9.35 -1.98
CA ILE A 93 17.73 7.93 -2.01
C ILE A 93 17.36 7.56 -3.44
N ASP A 94 18.06 6.56 -4.01
CA ASP A 94 17.71 5.99 -5.31
C ASP A 94 16.33 5.33 -5.23
N THR A 95 15.38 5.82 -6.03
CA THR A 95 13.98 5.43 -5.90
C THR A 95 13.31 5.32 -7.27
N GLU A 96 12.70 4.17 -7.49
CA GLU A 96 11.87 3.87 -8.64
C GLU A 96 10.41 3.70 -8.23
N TYR A 97 9.49 3.68 -9.21
CA TYR A 97 8.10 3.33 -8.95
C TYR A 97 7.56 2.37 -10.00
N ALA A 98 6.58 1.58 -9.60
CA ALA A 98 5.79 0.74 -10.50
C ALA A 98 4.31 0.80 -10.12
N GLN A 99 3.44 0.64 -11.10
CA GLN A 99 2.00 0.54 -10.91
C GLN A 99 1.46 -0.62 -11.75
N PHE A 100 0.67 -1.48 -11.13
CA PHE A 100 0.02 -2.61 -11.79
C PHE A 100 -1.46 -2.67 -11.41
N SER A 101 -2.25 -3.40 -12.20
CA SER A 101 -3.62 -3.76 -11.85
C SER A 101 -3.68 -5.21 -11.41
N GLY A 102 -4.47 -5.52 -10.38
CA GLY A 102 -4.63 -6.89 -9.94
C GLY A 102 -4.96 -7.08 -8.45
N ILE A 103 -4.65 -8.25 -7.93
CA ILE A 103 -4.83 -8.60 -6.51
C ILE A 103 -3.60 -8.11 -5.75
N PRO A 104 -3.73 -7.10 -4.86
CA PRO A 104 -2.57 -6.40 -4.30
C PRO A 104 -1.52 -7.31 -3.67
N GLY A 105 -1.90 -8.20 -2.75
CA GLY A 105 -0.94 -9.09 -2.09
C GLY A 105 -0.16 -9.98 -3.07
N CYS A 106 -0.84 -10.49 -4.10
CA CYS A 106 -0.23 -11.34 -5.12
C CYS A 106 0.79 -10.56 -5.97
N GLU A 107 0.40 -9.37 -6.45
CA GLU A 107 1.26 -8.55 -7.30
C GLU A 107 2.48 -7.99 -6.53
N ILE A 108 2.31 -7.68 -5.23
CA ILE A 108 3.43 -7.30 -4.35
C ILE A 108 4.46 -8.43 -4.26
N CYS A 109 4.01 -9.67 -3.99
CA CYS A 109 4.94 -10.82 -3.89
C CYS A 109 5.63 -11.12 -5.21
N LYS A 110 4.90 -11.04 -6.35
CA LYS A 110 5.48 -11.21 -7.68
C LYS A 110 6.55 -10.15 -7.97
N MET A 111 6.24 -8.89 -7.69
CA MET A 111 7.19 -7.79 -7.91
C MET A 111 8.42 -7.94 -7.02
N ALA A 112 8.24 -8.30 -5.76
CA ALA A 112 9.36 -8.57 -4.85
C ALA A 112 10.31 -9.65 -5.38
N SER A 113 9.75 -10.73 -5.93
CA SER A 113 10.54 -11.80 -6.56
C SER A 113 11.26 -11.31 -7.82
N ASN A 114 10.55 -10.62 -8.73
CA ASN A 114 11.10 -10.18 -10.01
C ASN A 114 12.20 -9.13 -9.84
N TRP A 115 12.01 -8.22 -8.88
CA TRP A 115 12.98 -7.15 -8.59
C TRP A 115 14.07 -7.61 -7.62
N SER A 116 13.97 -8.84 -7.07
CA SER A 116 14.88 -9.39 -6.07
C SER A 116 14.97 -8.50 -4.83
N ALA A 117 13.81 -8.15 -4.27
CA ALA A 117 13.73 -7.36 -3.05
C ALA A 117 14.25 -8.14 -1.84
N ASP A 118 15.00 -7.46 -0.96
CA ASP A 118 15.46 -8.01 0.32
C ASP A 118 14.42 -7.81 1.42
N LEU A 119 13.60 -6.77 1.29
CA LEU A 119 12.59 -6.40 2.26
C LEU A 119 11.35 -5.84 1.55
N ILE A 120 10.17 -6.26 2.03
CA ILE A 120 8.89 -5.63 1.69
C ILE A 120 8.41 -4.82 2.88
N LEU A 121 8.07 -3.54 2.67
CA LEU A 121 7.33 -2.71 3.62
C LEU A 121 5.87 -2.66 3.23
N VAL A 122 4.98 -2.94 4.17
CA VAL A 122 3.52 -2.83 3.99
C VAL A 122 2.88 -2.23 5.24
N GLY A 123 1.84 -1.43 5.05
CA GLY A 123 1.03 -0.93 6.17
C GLY A 123 0.26 -2.07 6.85
N SER A 124 0.05 -1.98 8.16
CA SER A 124 -0.74 -2.96 8.91
C SER A 124 -2.20 -3.01 8.46
N ARG A 125 -2.73 -1.88 7.98
CA ARG A 125 -4.09 -1.70 7.46
C ARG A 125 -4.03 -0.89 6.18
N GLY A 126 -4.96 -1.15 5.26
CA GLY A 126 -5.13 -0.39 4.02
C GLY A 126 -6.40 0.47 4.07
N LEU A 127 -6.95 0.73 2.89
CA LEU A 127 -8.12 1.59 2.64
C LEU A 127 -9.38 1.25 3.47
N GLU A 128 -9.59 0.00 3.86
CA GLU A 128 -10.82 -0.44 4.52
C GLU A 128 -10.75 -0.44 6.07
N GLY A 129 -9.60 -0.21 6.68
CA GLY A 129 -9.35 0.09 8.09
C GLY A 129 -10.25 -0.59 9.15
N LEU A 130 -10.53 -1.90 9.04
CA LEU A 130 -11.34 -2.62 10.02
C LEU A 130 -10.68 -2.61 11.40
N LYS A 131 -11.35 -1.99 12.38
CA LYS A 131 -10.80 -1.74 13.72
C LYS A 131 -10.50 -3.02 14.54
N GLU A 132 -11.10 -4.15 14.16
CA GLU A 132 -11.03 -5.41 14.92
C GLU A 132 -9.99 -6.40 14.37
N MET A 133 -9.39 -6.17 13.18
CA MET A 133 -8.39 -7.06 12.62
C MET A 133 -6.97 -6.59 12.93
N PHE A 134 -6.13 -7.48 13.45
CA PHE A 134 -4.71 -7.20 13.72
C PHE A 134 -3.92 -6.85 12.47
N LEU A 135 -4.25 -7.46 11.31
CA LEU A 135 -3.64 -7.21 10.00
C LEU A 135 -4.70 -7.09 8.91
N GLY A 136 -4.47 -6.20 7.96
CA GLY A 136 -5.28 -6.10 6.74
C GLY A 136 -5.07 -7.30 5.81
N SER A 137 -6.00 -7.51 4.87
CA SER A 137 -5.95 -8.64 3.93
C SER A 137 -4.66 -8.69 3.11
N VAL A 138 -4.14 -7.53 2.69
CA VAL A 138 -2.89 -7.43 1.91
C VAL A 138 -1.68 -7.78 2.76
N SER A 139 -1.51 -7.15 3.92
CA SER A 139 -0.39 -7.41 4.82
C SER A 139 -0.37 -8.87 5.31
N ASN A 140 -1.55 -9.42 5.62
CA ASN A 140 -1.65 -10.84 5.98
C ASN A 140 -1.22 -11.76 4.83
N TYR A 141 -1.69 -11.51 3.60
CA TYR A 141 -1.28 -12.31 2.44
C TYR A 141 0.22 -12.22 2.20
N VAL A 142 0.79 -11.00 2.19
CA VAL A 142 2.23 -10.78 1.97
C VAL A 142 3.06 -11.49 3.02
N THR A 143 2.67 -11.45 4.30
CA THR A 143 3.39 -12.13 5.40
C THR A 143 3.53 -13.64 5.15
N HIS A 144 2.54 -14.28 4.53
CA HIS A 144 2.55 -15.72 4.27
C HIS A 144 3.22 -16.11 2.94
N HIS A 145 3.33 -15.20 1.97
CA HIS A 145 3.72 -15.54 0.60
C HIS A 145 4.92 -14.75 0.08
N ALA A 146 5.49 -13.84 0.87
CA ALA A 146 6.63 -13.05 0.45
C ALA A 146 7.87 -13.91 0.20
N PRO A 147 8.66 -13.62 -0.86
CA PRO A 147 9.91 -14.29 -1.13
C PRO A 147 11.08 -13.82 -0.25
N CYS A 148 10.89 -12.76 0.53
CA CYS A 148 11.89 -12.11 1.36
C CYS A 148 11.29 -11.64 2.71
N SER A 149 12.07 -10.93 3.52
CA SER A 149 11.61 -10.36 4.78
C SER A 149 10.44 -9.38 4.59
N VAL A 150 9.55 -9.29 5.57
CA VAL A 150 8.41 -8.37 5.56
C VAL A 150 8.41 -7.53 6.83
N LEU A 151 8.34 -6.21 6.66
CA LEU A 151 8.13 -5.26 7.74
C LEU A 151 6.71 -4.67 7.65
N ILE A 152 5.94 -4.89 8.69
CA ILE A 152 4.59 -4.34 8.83
C ILE A 152 4.66 -3.04 9.62
N VAL A 153 4.32 -1.94 8.96
CA VAL A 153 4.33 -0.61 9.59
C VAL A 153 2.95 -0.32 10.18
N ARG A 154 2.90 0.00 11.47
CA ARG A 154 1.68 0.44 12.15
C ARG A 154 1.68 1.96 12.32
N ASN A 155 0.53 2.58 12.14
CA ASN A 155 0.36 3.99 12.51
C ASN A 155 0.26 4.14 14.02
N ASN A 156 0.91 5.15 14.58
CA ASN A 156 0.83 5.47 16.01
C ASN A 156 -0.59 5.85 16.47
N LEU A 157 -1.46 6.29 15.54
CA LEU A 157 -2.88 6.55 15.83
C LEU A 157 -3.65 5.30 16.27
N ASP A 158 -3.14 4.10 15.94
CA ASP A 158 -3.73 2.83 16.38
C ASP A 158 -3.33 2.44 17.82
N ALA A 159 -2.28 3.03 18.38
CA ALA A 159 -1.79 2.75 19.72
C ALA A 159 -2.65 3.41 20.81
N ASP A 160 -3.20 4.61 20.55
CA ASP A 160 -3.97 5.37 21.53
C ASP A 160 -5.37 4.79 21.77
N LEU A 161 -5.93 4.04 20.82
CA LEU A 161 -7.25 3.41 20.95
C LEU A 161 -7.23 2.13 21.80
N ASN A 162 -6.07 1.47 21.93
CA ASN A 162 -5.92 0.28 22.78
C ASN A 162 -5.51 0.61 24.22
N SER A 163 -5.10 1.85 24.51
CA SER A 163 -4.65 2.25 25.87
C SER A 163 -5.78 2.70 26.78
N THR A 164 -7.00 2.90 26.27
CA THR A 164 -8.17 3.38 27.06
C THR A 164 -9.07 2.26 27.58
N GLY A 165 -8.80 0.99 27.27
CA GLY A 165 -9.65 -0.17 27.62
C GLY A 165 -9.34 -0.89 28.94
N ASP A 166 -8.14 -0.73 29.53
CA ASP A 166 -7.73 -1.56 30.68
C ASP A 166 -7.06 -0.74 31.80
N ARG A 167 -7.82 0.16 32.42
CA ARG A 167 -7.51 0.69 33.76
C ARG A 167 -8.73 0.60 34.68
N GLN A 168 -9.21 -0.63 34.94
CA GLN A 168 -9.98 -0.88 36.15
C GLN A 168 -9.25 -1.95 36.96
N GLY A 169 -8.77 -1.48 38.10
CA GLY A 169 -7.95 -2.05 39.11
C GLY A 169 -8.18 -3.51 39.47
N GLN A 170 -7.10 -4.28 39.47
CA GLN A 170 -6.91 -5.31 40.46
C GLN A 170 -5.89 -4.85 41.49
N LYS A 171 -6.38 -4.36 42.64
CA LYS A 171 -5.61 -4.30 43.87
C LYS A 171 -5.38 -5.74 44.34
N PHE A 172 -4.13 -6.20 44.22
CA PHE A 172 -3.73 -7.36 45.01
C PHE A 172 -3.53 -6.89 46.48
N ALA A 173 -4.38 -7.36 47.39
CA ALA A 173 -4.13 -7.32 48.83
C ALA A 173 -3.19 -8.46 49.20
N LEU A 174 -2.17 -8.12 49.95
CA LEU A 174 -1.27 -9.06 50.65
C LEU A 174 -2.02 -9.88 51.68
#